data_446de8734df86ac1670cafbe79f6d5ec
#
_entry.id   446de8734df86ac1670cafbe79f6d5ec
#
_cell.length_a   1.000
_cell.length_b   1.000
_cell.length_c   1.000
_cell.angle_alpha   90.00
_cell.angle_beta   90.00
_cell.angle_gamma   90.00
#
_symmetry.space_group_name_H-M   'P 1'
#
loop_
_entity.id
_entity.type
_entity.pdbx_description
1 polymer ?
#
loop_
_entity_poly.entity_id
_entity_poly.type
_entity_poly.pdbx_seq_one_letter_code
_entity_poly.pdbx_strand_id
1 'polypeptide(L)'
;MCIRDRVATTIPNAQINNKPIDITWKGKVDERHVGIGVRQAGDDGSAAFRIPGLVTTNNGTLLGVYDIRYNSSVDLQEKIDIGVSRSTDKGQTWEPMRVAMTFKQTDGLPHGQNGVGDPSILVDEKTNTIWVVAAWTHGMGNERAWWNSMPGMTPDETAQLMLVKSEDDGKTWSEPINITSQVKDPSWYFLLQGPGRGITMQDGTLVFPIQFIDATRVPNAGIMYSKDRGKTWHLHNLARTNTTEAQVAEVEPGILMLNMRDNRGGSRAVATTKDLGKTWTEHPSSRSALQESVCMASLIKVNAKDNITGKDLLLFSNPNTTKGRNHITIKASLDGGLTWPTEHQVLLDEAEGWGYSCLSMIDKETVGIFYESSVAHMTFQAIKLQDLIHQ
;
A
#
# COMPACT_ATOMS: atom_id res chain seq x y z
N MET A 1 36.68 17.12 11.83
CA MET A 1 35.94 17.54 10.64
C MET A 1 35.81 16.30 9.77
N CYS A 2 34.75 15.49 10.01
CA CYS A 2 34.52 14.29 9.24
C CYS A 2 33.84 14.68 7.93
N ILE A 3 34.54 14.49 6.84
CA ILE A 3 33.98 14.52 5.50
C ILE A 3 33.05 13.32 5.43
N ARG A 4 31.74 13.55 5.41
CA ARG A 4 30.76 12.51 5.09
C ARG A 4 30.86 12.30 3.60
N ASP A 5 31.53 11.24 3.22
CA ASP A 5 31.57 10.81 1.83
C ASP A 5 30.15 10.44 1.39
N ARG A 6 29.65 11.16 0.40
CA ARG A 6 28.47 10.75 -0.35
C ARG A 6 28.89 9.54 -1.17
N VAL A 7 28.50 8.37 -0.75
CA VAL A 7 28.68 7.18 -1.57
C VAL A 7 27.52 7.14 -2.56
N ALA A 8 27.80 7.50 -3.81
CA ALA A 8 26.92 7.19 -4.91
C ALA A 8 27.08 5.68 -5.19
N THR A 9 26.05 4.90 -4.94
CA THR A 9 26.07 3.48 -5.24
C THR A 9 25.44 3.28 -6.61
N THR A 10 26.26 3.02 -7.62
CA THR A 10 25.79 2.54 -8.92
C THR A 10 25.38 1.09 -8.73
N ILE A 11 24.11 0.78 -8.98
CA ILE A 11 23.56 -0.53 -8.81
C ILE A 11 23.76 -1.31 -10.11
N PRO A 12 24.67 -2.31 -10.15
CA PRO A 12 24.77 -3.19 -11.32
C PRO A 12 23.42 -3.88 -11.52
N ASN A 13 22.78 -3.67 -12.66
CA ASN A 13 21.47 -4.21 -13.01
C ASN A 13 20.24 -3.53 -12.34
N ALA A 14 20.40 -2.52 -11.52
CA ALA A 14 19.26 -1.70 -11.11
C ALA A 14 18.82 -0.86 -12.29
N GLN A 15 17.54 -0.96 -12.62
CA GLN A 15 17.01 -0.37 -13.86
C GLN A 15 15.65 0.25 -13.61
N ILE A 16 15.45 1.43 -14.19
CA ILE A 16 14.12 1.94 -14.49
C ILE A 16 13.90 1.66 -15.97
N ASN A 17 12.85 0.89 -16.30
CA ASN A 17 12.56 0.50 -17.69
C ASN A 17 13.81 0.05 -18.46
N ASN A 18 14.60 -0.84 -17.88
CA ASN A 18 15.88 -1.31 -18.41
C ASN A 18 16.98 -0.24 -18.53
N LYS A 19 16.88 0.88 -17.82
CA LYS A 19 17.93 1.91 -17.72
C LYS A 19 18.59 1.86 -16.35
N PRO A 20 19.92 1.90 -16.25
CA PRO A 20 20.62 2.02 -14.97
C PRO A 20 20.23 3.30 -14.23
N ILE A 21 20.12 3.22 -12.93
CA ILE A 21 19.94 4.39 -12.05
C ILE A 21 20.97 4.43 -10.94
N ASP A 22 21.34 5.65 -10.55
CA ASP A 22 22.19 5.90 -9.38
C ASP A 22 21.30 6.25 -8.19
N ILE A 23 21.45 5.52 -7.08
CA ILE A 23 20.81 5.83 -5.81
C ILE A 23 21.85 6.39 -4.87
N THR A 24 21.61 7.61 -4.40
CA THR A 24 22.50 8.30 -3.46
C THR A 24 21.91 8.21 -2.06
N TRP A 25 22.65 7.61 -1.11
CA TRP A 25 22.30 7.52 0.30
C TRP A 25 22.93 8.68 1.08
N LYS A 26 22.16 9.23 2.02
CA LYS A 26 22.67 10.13 3.06
C LYS A 26 22.61 9.37 4.38
N GLY A 27 23.73 9.06 4.99
CA GLY A 27 23.78 8.36 6.26
C GLY A 27 24.76 7.19 6.26
N LYS A 28 24.64 6.26 7.17
CA LYS A 28 25.38 5.00 7.13
C LYS A 28 24.88 4.18 5.97
N VAL A 29 25.67 4.13 4.91
CA VAL A 29 25.41 3.24 3.79
C VAL A 29 25.68 1.82 4.24
N ASP A 30 24.65 1.02 4.33
CA ASP A 30 24.81 -0.41 4.30
C ASP A 30 24.72 -0.84 2.83
N GLU A 31 25.81 -1.32 2.27
CA GLU A 31 25.90 -1.75 0.87
C GLU A 31 24.88 -2.83 0.48
N ARG A 32 24.26 -3.46 1.50
CA ARG A 32 23.21 -4.47 1.32
C ARG A 32 21.83 -3.87 0.99
N HIS A 33 21.64 -2.57 1.13
CA HIS A 33 20.35 -1.89 0.91
C HIS A 33 20.29 -1.20 -0.44
N VAL A 34 20.71 -1.88 -1.48
CA VAL A 34 20.70 -1.37 -2.84
C VAL A 34 19.28 -1.45 -3.42
N GLY A 35 18.73 -0.33 -3.84
CA GLY A 35 17.39 -0.25 -4.43
C GLY A 35 17.40 -0.34 -5.97
N ILE A 36 16.25 -0.70 -6.53
CA ILE A 36 15.97 -0.71 -7.96
C ILE A 36 14.88 0.28 -8.25
N GLY A 37 15.16 1.28 -9.08
CA GLY A 37 14.13 2.19 -9.58
C GLY A 37 13.26 1.47 -10.62
N VAL A 38 12.01 1.24 -10.26
CA VAL A 38 11.03 0.57 -11.12
C VAL A 38 10.29 1.58 -12.00
N ARG A 39 9.99 2.77 -11.45
CA ARG A 39 9.33 3.86 -12.18
C ARG A 39 9.84 5.22 -11.73
N GLN A 40 9.91 6.17 -12.68
CA GLN A 40 10.21 7.58 -12.39
C GLN A 40 9.44 8.50 -13.34
N ALA A 41 9.53 9.81 -13.10
CA ALA A 41 8.93 10.81 -13.96
C ALA A 41 9.41 10.68 -15.42
N GLY A 42 8.47 10.75 -16.35
CA GLY A 42 8.72 10.63 -17.79
C GLY A 42 8.63 9.21 -18.34
N ASP A 43 8.66 8.17 -17.50
CA ASP A 43 8.49 6.81 -17.96
C ASP A 43 7.08 6.64 -18.57
N ASP A 44 7.01 5.94 -19.73
CA ASP A 44 5.78 5.69 -20.47
C ASP A 44 4.92 6.96 -20.71
N GLY A 45 5.57 8.15 -20.76
CA GLY A 45 4.92 9.44 -20.99
C GLY A 45 4.12 9.98 -19.81
N SER A 46 4.38 9.49 -18.59
CA SER A 46 3.65 9.87 -17.38
C SER A 46 4.47 10.86 -16.53
N ALA A 47 3.80 11.85 -15.96
CA ALA A 47 4.44 12.84 -15.10
C ALA A 47 4.87 12.24 -13.75
N ALA A 48 4.07 11.31 -13.20
CA ALA A 48 4.38 10.70 -11.90
C ALA A 48 3.81 9.28 -11.78
N PHE A 49 4.40 8.53 -10.86
CA PHE A 49 3.90 7.25 -10.36
C PHE A 49 3.82 7.35 -8.85
N ARG A 50 2.68 6.99 -8.26
CA ARG A 50 2.41 7.14 -6.84
C ARG A 50 1.67 5.92 -6.26
N ILE A 51 1.59 5.83 -4.94
CA ILE A 51 0.71 4.92 -4.21
C ILE A 51 1.11 3.45 -4.41
N PRO A 52 2.26 3.02 -3.88
CA PRO A 52 2.77 1.67 -4.06
C PRO A 52 1.94 0.61 -3.32
N GLY A 53 1.64 -0.49 -4.00
CA GLY A 53 1.21 -1.75 -3.41
C GLY A 53 2.16 -2.86 -3.85
N LEU A 54 2.39 -3.86 -3.00
CA LEU A 54 3.28 -4.99 -3.29
C LEU A 54 2.72 -6.30 -2.71
N VAL A 55 2.71 -7.33 -3.52
CA VAL A 55 2.45 -8.71 -3.09
C VAL A 55 3.40 -9.68 -3.76
N THR A 56 3.56 -10.84 -3.14
CA THR A 56 4.22 -12.03 -3.71
C THR A 56 3.14 -13.07 -3.96
N THR A 57 3.02 -13.55 -5.19
CA THR A 57 2.04 -14.58 -5.55
C THR A 57 2.50 -15.96 -5.08
N ASN A 58 1.63 -16.95 -5.10
CA ASN A 58 1.97 -18.34 -4.76
C ASN A 58 3.07 -18.92 -5.70
N ASN A 59 3.26 -18.33 -6.88
CA ASN A 59 4.31 -18.69 -7.82
C ASN A 59 5.65 -17.99 -7.53
N GLY A 60 5.71 -17.14 -6.50
CA GLY A 60 6.90 -16.35 -6.18
C GLY A 60 7.09 -15.10 -7.06
N THR A 61 6.10 -14.74 -7.88
CA THR A 61 6.12 -13.51 -8.66
C THR A 61 5.83 -12.31 -7.76
N LEU A 62 6.66 -11.28 -7.83
CA LEU A 62 6.38 -9.99 -7.22
C LEU A 62 5.51 -9.15 -8.15
N LEU A 63 4.44 -8.56 -7.59
CA LEU A 63 3.57 -7.63 -8.30
C LEU A 63 3.59 -6.29 -7.55
N GLY A 64 4.13 -5.26 -8.20
CA GLY A 64 4.04 -3.88 -7.75
C GLY A 64 2.90 -3.17 -8.47
N VAL A 65 1.92 -2.62 -7.73
CA VAL A 65 0.84 -1.79 -8.28
C VAL A 65 1.04 -0.34 -7.87
N TYR A 66 0.54 0.58 -8.67
CA TYR A 66 0.67 2.02 -8.44
C TYR A 66 -0.27 2.83 -9.34
N ASP A 67 -0.47 4.10 -9.01
CA ASP A 67 -1.07 5.09 -9.90
C ASP A 67 -0.12 5.43 -11.05
N ILE A 68 -0.65 5.46 -12.26
CA ILE A 68 -0.04 6.08 -13.43
C ILE A 68 -0.63 7.49 -13.56
N ARG A 69 0.09 8.51 -13.13
CA ARG A 69 -0.37 9.91 -13.14
C ARG A 69 0.19 10.63 -14.36
N TYR A 70 -0.63 10.79 -15.38
CA TYR A 70 -0.15 11.22 -16.70
C TYR A 70 0.24 12.69 -16.76
N ASN A 71 -0.48 13.60 -16.10
CA ASN A 71 -0.30 15.04 -16.27
C ASN A 71 0.49 15.71 -15.14
N SER A 72 0.35 15.19 -13.92
CA SER A 72 0.97 15.77 -12.71
C SER A 72 0.99 14.74 -11.59
N SER A 73 1.56 15.07 -10.42
CA SER A 73 1.53 14.22 -9.22
C SER A 73 0.24 14.38 -8.38
N VAL A 74 -0.74 15.12 -8.86
CA VAL A 74 -1.97 15.45 -8.14
C VAL A 74 -2.87 14.20 -7.99
N ASP A 75 -3.56 14.09 -6.84
CA ASP A 75 -4.52 13.02 -6.57
C ASP A 75 -5.81 13.19 -7.41
N LEU A 76 -6.68 12.17 -7.39
CA LEU A 76 -7.99 12.21 -8.04
C LEU A 76 -8.80 13.48 -7.64
N GLN A 77 -9.45 14.18 -8.51
CA GLN A 77 -9.77 13.88 -9.94
C GLN A 77 -8.62 14.35 -10.83
N GLU A 78 -8.11 13.44 -11.66
CA GLU A 78 -7.09 13.70 -12.68
C GLU A 78 -7.04 12.50 -13.65
N LYS A 79 -6.29 12.63 -14.75
CA LYS A 79 -6.00 11.50 -15.64
C LYS A 79 -5.06 10.51 -14.96
N ILE A 80 -5.64 9.49 -14.36
CA ILE A 80 -4.93 8.46 -13.59
C ILE A 80 -5.48 7.08 -13.96
N ASP A 81 -4.59 6.10 -14.12
CA ASP A 81 -4.89 4.68 -14.30
C ASP A 81 -4.09 3.85 -13.28
N ILE A 82 -4.42 2.58 -13.12
CA ILE A 82 -3.68 1.65 -12.28
C ILE A 82 -2.67 0.88 -13.12
N GLY A 83 -1.38 1.04 -12.77
CA GLY A 83 -0.26 0.32 -13.36
C GLY A 83 0.16 -0.89 -12.53
N VAL A 84 0.71 -1.89 -13.22
CA VAL A 84 1.31 -3.08 -12.61
C VAL A 84 2.66 -3.35 -13.25
N SER A 85 3.68 -3.57 -12.44
CA SER A 85 4.96 -4.13 -12.83
C SER A 85 5.16 -5.50 -12.18
N ARG A 86 5.70 -6.46 -12.93
CA ARG A 86 5.94 -7.83 -12.49
C ARG A 86 7.44 -8.10 -12.42
N SER A 87 7.86 -8.92 -11.46
CA SER A 87 9.20 -9.51 -11.38
C SER A 87 9.10 -10.98 -11.04
N THR A 88 9.78 -11.83 -11.82
CA THR A 88 9.84 -13.29 -11.61
C THR A 88 11.20 -13.76 -11.08
N ASP A 89 12.09 -12.82 -10.79
CA ASP A 89 13.46 -13.04 -10.33
C ASP A 89 13.76 -12.39 -8.97
N LYS A 90 12.76 -12.37 -8.09
CA LYS A 90 12.83 -11.79 -6.73
C LYS A 90 13.14 -10.29 -6.70
N GLY A 91 12.68 -9.56 -7.70
CA GLY A 91 12.83 -8.12 -7.79
C GLY A 91 14.13 -7.63 -8.43
N GLN A 92 14.96 -8.53 -8.98
CA GLN A 92 16.21 -8.12 -9.66
C GLN A 92 15.91 -7.39 -10.97
N THR A 93 14.91 -7.84 -11.73
CA THR A 93 14.41 -7.15 -12.92
C THR A 93 12.88 -7.06 -12.90
N TRP A 94 12.36 -6.06 -13.60
CA TRP A 94 10.93 -5.79 -13.67
C TRP A 94 10.47 -5.73 -15.12
N GLU A 95 9.39 -6.42 -15.41
CA GLU A 95 8.78 -6.42 -16.75
C GLU A 95 8.22 -5.03 -17.11
N PRO A 96 8.01 -4.75 -18.41
CA PRO A 96 7.31 -3.54 -18.84
C PRO A 96 5.96 -3.39 -18.13
N MET A 97 5.60 -2.15 -17.81
CA MET A 97 4.32 -1.83 -17.16
C MET A 97 3.13 -2.31 -17.98
N ARG A 98 2.12 -2.83 -17.26
CA ARG A 98 0.78 -3.10 -17.79
C ARG A 98 -0.23 -2.22 -17.08
N VAL A 99 -1.29 -1.85 -17.79
CA VAL A 99 -2.44 -1.18 -17.18
C VAL A 99 -3.40 -2.25 -16.68
N ALA A 100 -3.65 -2.27 -15.36
CA ALA A 100 -4.57 -3.21 -14.72
C ALA A 100 -6.02 -2.69 -14.71
N MET A 101 -6.20 -1.37 -14.58
CA MET A 101 -7.53 -0.75 -14.55
C MET A 101 -7.46 0.64 -15.19
N THR A 102 -8.41 0.92 -16.06
CA THR A 102 -8.57 2.21 -16.76
C THR A 102 -10.01 2.42 -17.16
N PHE A 103 -10.49 3.65 -17.13
CA PHE A 103 -11.83 4.01 -17.60
C PHE A 103 -11.82 4.88 -18.87
N LYS A 104 -10.67 5.42 -19.24
CA LYS A 104 -10.48 6.23 -20.46
C LYS A 104 -11.57 7.29 -20.62
N GLN A 105 -12.15 7.37 -21.84
CA GLN A 105 -13.34 8.16 -22.07
C GLN A 105 -14.57 7.29 -21.77
N THR A 106 -15.36 7.69 -20.79
CA THR A 106 -16.55 6.96 -20.34
C THR A 106 -17.72 7.95 -20.24
N ASP A 107 -18.91 7.55 -20.69
CA ASP A 107 -20.15 8.32 -20.64
C ASP A 107 -20.03 9.76 -21.16
N GLY A 108 -19.26 9.92 -22.25
CA GLY A 108 -19.04 11.21 -22.91
C GLY A 108 -18.02 12.12 -22.24
N LEU A 109 -17.51 11.77 -21.07
CA LEU A 109 -16.47 12.54 -20.36
C LEU A 109 -15.07 12.06 -20.73
N PRO A 110 -14.08 12.99 -20.81
CA PRO A 110 -12.71 12.64 -21.16
C PRO A 110 -12.02 11.85 -20.04
N HIS A 111 -10.88 11.24 -20.33
CA HIS A 111 -10.11 10.44 -19.40
C HIS A 111 -9.77 11.19 -18.09
N GLY A 112 -9.42 12.48 -18.16
CA GLY A 112 -9.16 13.31 -16.96
C GLY A 112 -10.37 13.50 -16.03
N GLN A 113 -11.57 13.15 -16.49
CA GLN A 113 -12.81 13.12 -15.69
C GLN A 113 -13.24 11.68 -15.34
N ASN A 114 -12.37 10.69 -15.58
CA ASN A 114 -12.58 9.27 -15.36
C ASN A 114 -11.35 8.60 -14.70
N GLY A 115 -10.62 9.33 -13.86
CA GLY A 115 -9.45 8.79 -13.20
C GLY A 115 -9.78 7.67 -12.21
N VAL A 116 -8.89 6.69 -12.11
CA VAL A 116 -8.95 5.62 -11.11
C VAL A 116 -7.61 5.53 -10.39
N GLY A 117 -7.62 5.51 -9.05
CA GLY A 117 -6.39 5.64 -8.26
C GLY A 117 -6.44 5.01 -6.88
N ASP A 118 -5.33 5.15 -6.17
CA ASP A 118 -5.07 4.66 -4.81
C ASP A 118 -5.19 3.12 -4.69
N PRO A 119 -4.46 2.31 -5.50
CA PRO A 119 -4.66 0.88 -5.56
C PRO A 119 -4.32 0.16 -4.26
N SER A 120 -5.06 -0.90 -3.96
CA SER A 120 -4.69 -1.92 -2.99
C SER A 120 -4.73 -3.30 -3.64
N ILE A 121 -3.68 -4.10 -3.46
CA ILE A 121 -3.54 -5.41 -4.09
C ILE A 121 -3.64 -6.53 -3.07
N LEU A 122 -4.23 -7.67 -3.44
CA LEU A 122 -4.39 -8.86 -2.60
C LEU A 122 -4.21 -10.12 -3.45
N VAL A 123 -3.56 -11.13 -2.90
CA VAL A 123 -3.52 -12.50 -3.45
C VAL A 123 -4.47 -13.36 -2.63
N ASP A 124 -5.46 -13.99 -3.26
CA ASP A 124 -6.17 -15.12 -2.66
C ASP A 124 -5.23 -16.32 -2.63
N GLU A 125 -4.63 -16.58 -1.49
CA GLU A 125 -3.64 -17.64 -1.30
C GLU A 125 -4.17 -19.06 -1.56
N LYS A 126 -5.50 -19.24 -1.61
CA LYS A 126 -6.13 -20.54 -1.89
C LYS A 126 -6.24 -20.83 -3.38
N THR A 127 -6.38 -19.81 -4.22
CA THR A 127 -6.61 -19.94 -5.67
C THR A 127 -5.53 -19.30 -6.52
N ASN A 128 -4.65 -18.51 -5.91
CA ASN A 128 -3.70 -17.62 -6.57
C ASN A 128 -4.39 -16.57 -7.47
N THR A 129 -5.65 -16.26 -7.21
CA THR A 129 -6.32 -15.12 -7.85
C THR A 129 -5.81 -13.83 -7.24
N ILE A 130 -5.42 -12.90 -8.07
CA ILE A 130 -4.93 -11.59 -7.64
C ILE A 130 -6.05 -10.59 -7.83
N TRP A 131 -6.32 -9.79 -6.78
CA TRP A 131 -7.32 -8.75 -6.77
C TRP A 131 -6.66 -7.38 -6.62
N VAL A 132 -7.12 -6.40 -7.39
CA VAL A 132 -6.79 -4.99 -7.20
C VAL A 132 -8.08 -4.21 -7.02
N VAL A 133 -8.16 -3.47 -5.93
CA VAL A 133 -9.24 -2.52 -5.65
C VAL A 133 -8.72 -1.10 -5.81
N ALA A 134 -9.50 -0.21 -6.41
CA ALA A 134 -9.17 1.20 -6.60
C ALA A 134 -10.43 2.07 -6.62
N ALA A 135 -10.28 3.36 -6.36
CA ALA A 135 -11.37 4.33 -6.42
C ALA A 135 -11.45 4.95 -7.82
N TRP A 136 -12.61 4.84 -8.47
CA TRP A 136 -12.91 5.52 -9.73
C TRP A 136 -13.75 6.75 -9.46
N THR A 137 -13.38 7.87 -10.09
CA THR A 137 -14.11 9.14 -10.01
C THR A 137 -14.63 9.51 -11.39
N HIS A 138 -15.89 9.95 -11.47
CA HIS A 138 -16.56 10.31 -12.71
C HIS A 138 -17.13 11.72 -12.61
N GLY A 139 -16.71 12.61 -13.51
CA GLY A 139 -17.31 13.94 -13.66
C GLY A 139 -17.11 14.90 -12.47
N MET A 140 -16.08 14.76 -11.66
CA MET A 140 -15.83 15.61 -10.49
C MET A 140 -15.17 16.96 -10.83
N GLY A 141 -15.13 17.34 -12.09
CA GLY A 141 -14.51 18.57 -12.54
C GLY A 141 -12.99 18.55 -12.33
N ASN A 142 -12.41 19.69 -11.93
CA ASN A 142 -10.99 19.81 -11.62
C ASN A 142 -10.71 19.80 -10.11
N GLU A 143 -11.71 19.50 -9.32
CA GLU A 143 -11.62 19.47 -7.87
C GLU A 143 -11.14 18.09 -7.39
N ARG A 144 -10.55 18.04 -6.22
CA ARG A 144 -10.14 16.79 -5.61
C ARG A 144 -11.33 15.93 -5.21
N ALA A 145 -11.29 14.65 -5.52
CA ALA A 145 -12.32 13.67 -5.14
C ALA A 145 -12.61 13.66 -3.64
N TRP A 146 -11.59 13.90 -2.81
CA TRP A 146 -11.73 14.03 -1.36
C TRP A 146 -12.78 15.05 -0.92
N TRP A 147 -12.93 16.13 -1.68
CA TRP A 147 -13.88 17.23 -1.38
C TRP A 147 -15.14 17.15 -2.24
N ASN A 148 -15.02 16.66 -3.48
CA ASN A 148 -16.10 16.69 -4.47
C ASN A 148 -16.93 15.41 -4.55
N SER A 149 -16.46 14.29 -3.99
CA SER A 149 -17.31 13.12 -3.82
C SER A 149 -18.40 13.43 -2.79
N MET A 150 -19.66 13.15 -3.13
CA MET A 150 -20.84 13.54 -2.37
C MET A 150 -21.60 12.30 -1.86
N PRO A 151 -22.58 12.46 -0.96
CA PRO A 151 -23.51 11.41 -0.63
C PRO A 151 -24.23 10.90 -1.88
N GLY A 152 -24.52 9.60 -1.94
CA GLY A 152 -25.15 8.96 -3.09
C GLY A 152 -24.50 7.63 -3.40
N MET A 153 -24.90 7.02 -4.53
CA MET A 153 -24.49 5.68 -4.95
C MET A 153 -24.08 5.63 -6.42
N THR A 154 -24.47 6.62 -7.22
CA THR A 154 -24.16 6.64 -8.65
C THR A 154 -22.79 7.27 -8.94
N PRO A 155 -22.17 6.98 -10.09
CA PRO A 155 -20.89 7.58 -10.47
C PRO A 155 -20.91 9.12 -10.53
N ASP A 156 -22.05 9.71 -10.90
CA ASP A 156 -22.22 11.18 -10.96
C ASP A 156 -22.28 11.84 -9.57
N GLU A 157 -22.57 11.08 -8.53
CA GLU A 157 -22.71 11.59 -7.16
C GLU A 157 -21.44 11.36 -6.34
N THR A 158 -20.86 10.16 -6.45
CA THR A 158 -19.84 9.70 -5.52
C THR A 158 -18.80 8.83 -6.22
N ALA A 159 -17.58 8.88 -5.72
CA ALA A 159 -16.53 7.96 -6.18
C ALA A 159 -16.98 6.49 -6.00
N GLN A 160 -16.60 5.66 -6.95
CA GLN A 160 -16.98 4.25 -7.01
C GLN A 160 -15.81 3.36 -6.60
N LEU A 161 -16.09 2.32 -5.84
CA LEU A 161 -15.10 1.31 -5.46
C LEU A 161 -15.10 0.18 -6.49
N MET A 162 -13.98 0.05 -7.21
CA MET A 162 -13.85 -0.84 -8.35
C MET A 162 -12.84 -1.95 -8.06
N LEU A 163 -13.14 -3.17 -8.54
CA LEU A 163 -12.25 -4.33 -8.47
C LEU A 163 -11.89 -4.80 -9.87
N VAL A 164 -10.66 -5.25 -10.04
CA VAL A 164 -10.24 -6.14 -11.13
C VAL A 164 -9.57 -7.37 -10.56
N LYS A 165 -9.55 -8.48 -11.30
CA LYS A 165 -8.83 -9.70 -10.93
C LYS A 165 -7.93 -10.19 -12.04
N SER A 166 -6.88 -10.89 -11.67
CA SER A 166 -6.02 -11.67 -12.55
C SER A 166 -5.96 -13.12 -12.07
N GLU A 167 -6.08 -14.06 -13.00
CA GLU A 167 -6.00 -15.51 -12.75
C GLU A 167 -4.76 -16.13 -13.44
N ASP A 168 -3.91 -15.30 -14.04
CA ASP A 168 -2.73 -15.68 -14.80
C ASP A 168 -1.44 -15.03 -14.27
N ASP A 169 -1.38 -14.83 -12.97
CA ASP A 169 -0.20 -14.31 -12.26
C ASP A 169 0.11 -12.85 -12.63
N GLY A 170 -0.94 -12.02 -12.82
CA GLY A 170 -0.83 -10.59 -13.09
C GLY A 170 -0.51 -10.22 -14.54
N LYS A 171 -0.63 -11.16 -15.49
CA LYS A 171 -0.37 -10.89 -16.90
C LYS A 171 -1.54 -10.21 -17.59
N THR A 172 -2.76 -10.65 -17.30
CA THR A 172 -4.00 -10.05 -17.80
C THR A 172 -4.98 -9.79 -16.66
N TRP A 173 -5.90 -8.85 -16.88
CA TRP A 173 -6.84 -8.37 -15.88
C TRP A 173 -8.26 -8.40 -16.43
N SER A 174 -9.23 -8.67 -15.57
CA SER A 174 -10.66 -8.66 -15.90
C SER A 174 -11.13 -7.24 -16.19
N GLU A 175 -12.32 -7.12 -16.77
CA GLU A 175 -13.08 -5.88 -16.76
C GLU A 175 -13.34 -5.44 -15.30
N PRO A 176 -13.44 -4.11 -15.06
CA PRO A 176 -13.72 -3.57 -13.72
C PRO A 176 -15.09 -4.01 -13.19
N ILE A 177 -15.13 -4.40 -11.93
CA ILE A 177 -16.33 -4.82 -11.19
C ILE A 177 -16.66 -3.74 -10.16
N ASN A 178 -17.81 -3.11 -10.26
CA ASN A 178 -18.26 -2.10 -9.29
C ASN A 178 -18.85 -2.78 -8.06
N ILE A 179 -18.24 -2.56 -6.89
CA ILE A 179 -18.71 -3.11 -5.60
C ILE A 179 -19.25 -2.03 -4.65
N THR A 180 -19.38 -0.78 -5.09
CA THR A 180 -19.81 0.34 -4.28
C THR A 180 -21.10 0.04 -3.52
N SER A 181 -22.11 -0.50 -4.19
CA SER A 181 -23.43 -0.80 -3.61
C SER A 181 -23.39 -1.92 -2.54
N GLN A 182 -22.30 -2.68 -2.46
CA GLN A 182 -22.17 -3.74 -1.46
C GLN A 182 -21.63 -3.22 -0.13
N VAL A 183 -20.87 -2.13 -0.15
CA VAL A 183 -20.05 -1.70 1.01
C VAL A 183 -20.25 -0.24 1.41
N LYS A 184 -20.76 0.64 0.54
CA LYS A 184 -20.94 2.06 0.84
C LYS A 184 -22.31 2.33 1.45
N ASP A 185 -22.34 3.13 2.52
CA ASP A 185 -23.58 3.76 2.99
C ASP A 185 -23.90 4.99 2.11
N PRO A 186 -25.16 5.15 1.63
CA PRO A 186 -25.53 6.28 0.77
C PRO A 186 -25.31 7.65 1.40
N SER A 187 -25.28 7.75 2.73
CA SER A 187 -25.03 9.00 3.44
C SER A 187 -23.58 9.45 3.47
N TRP A 188 -22.64 8.54 3.14
CA TRP A 188 -21.21 8.86 3.15
C TRP A 188 -20.81 9.67 1.92
N TYR A 189 -19.85 10.57 2.12
CA TYR A 189 -19.32 11.40 1.03
C TYR A 189 -18.33 10.67 0.14
N PHE A 190 -17.48 9.82 0.72
CA PHE A 190 -16.44 9.12 -0.01
C PHE A 190 -16.17 7.77 0.64
N LEU A 191 -15.99 6.74 -0.16
CA LEU A 191 -15.47 5.44 0.26
C LEU A 191 -14.34 5.06 -0.66
N LEU A 192 -13.20 4.71 -0.11
CA LEU A 192 -12.06 4.17 -0.85
C LEU A 192 -11.30 3.15 0.02
N GLN A 193 -10.46 2.36 -0.62
CA GLN A 193 -9.60 1.39 0.05
C GLN A 193 -8.47 2.09 0.83
N GLY A 194 -7.87 1.38 1.78
CA GLY A 194 -6.54 1.71 2.27
C GLY A 194 -5.54 1.27 1.20
N PRO A 195 -4.72 2.18 0.63
CA PRO A 195 -3.78 1.84 -0.42
C PRO A 195 -2.70 0.89 0.10
N GLY A 196 -2.03 0.19 -0.81
CA GLY A 196 -0.99 -0.79 -0.48
C GLY A 196 -1.47 -2.22 -0.68
N ARG A 197 -1.86 -2.94 0.36
CA ARG A 197 -2.29 -4.33 0.21
C ARG A 197 -3.40 -4.75 1.16
N GLY A 198 -4.18 -5.74 0.69
CA GLY A 198 -5.03 -6.57 1.53
C GLY A 198 -4.35 -7.89 1.91
N ILE A 199 -5.09 -8.77 2.56
CA ILE A 199 -4.63 -10.09 3.01
C ILE A 199 -5.66 -11.18 2.73
N THR A 200 -5.18 -12.43 2.65
CA THR A 200 -6.00 -13.63 2.82
C THR A 200 -5.79 -14.14 4.24
N MET A 201 -6.88 -14.25 5.02
CA MET A 201 -6.84 -14.85 6.35
C MET A 201 -6.62 -16.36 6.27
N GLN A 202 -6.22 -16.98 7.37
CA GLN A 202 -5.98 -18.44 7.44
C GLN A 202 -7.21 -19.27 7.06
N ASP A 203 -8.41 -18.76 7.35
CA ASP A 203 -9.69 -19.39 6.97
C ASP A 203 -10.07 -19.18 5.50
N GLY A 204 -9.30 -18.37 4.77
CA GLY A 204 -9.52 -18.02 3.36
C GLY A 204 -10.38 -16.77 3.15
N THR A 205 -10.76 -16.06 4.20
CA THR A 205 -11.45 -14.77 4.09
C THR A 205 -10.49 -13.73 3.48
N LEU A 206 -10.94 -13.03 2.46
CA LEU A 206 -10.21 -11.92 1.85
C LEU A 206 -10.54 -10.63 2.58
N VAL A 207 -9.54 -9.81 2.90
CA VAL A 207 -9.72 -8.57 3.65
C VAL A 207 -8.92 -7.44 3.02
N PHE A 208 -9.59 -6.31 2.75
CA PHE A 208 -8.94 -5.05 2.42
C PHE A 208 -9.16 -4.02 3.53
N PRO A 209 -8.16 -3.22 3.90
CA PRO A 209 -8.41 -2.01 4.68
C PRO A 209 -9.20 -1.01 3.84
N ILE A 210 -10.06 -0.23 4.49
CA ILE A 210 -10.84 0.82 3.84
C ILE A 210 -10.80 2.11 4.67
N GLN A 211 -11.14 3.21 4.02
CA GLN A 211 -11.40 4.48 4.64
C GLN A 211 -12.66 5.12 4.01
N PHE A 212 -13.39 5.89 4.79
CA PHE A 212 -14.58 6.57 4.30
C PHE A 212 -14.79 7.90 5.03
N ILE A 213 -15.42 8.86 4.35
CA ILE A 213 -15.86 10.12 4.93
C ILE A 213 -17.36 9.98 5.22
N ASP A 214 -17.72 10.00 6.49
CA ASP A 214 -19.10 9.80 6.93
C ASP A 214 -20.01 11.01 6.67
N ALA A 215 -21.30 10.88 7.06
CA ALA A 215 -22.31 11.91 6.89
C ALA A 215 -21.99 13.25 7.61
N THR A 216 -21.06 13.23 8.55
CA THR A 216 -20.58 14.43 9.28
C THR A 216 -19.28 14.98 8.72
N ARG A 217 -18.82 14.47 7.59
CA ARG A 217 -17.52 14.75 6.94
C ARG A 217 -16.30 14.39 7.78
N VAL A 218 -16.44 13.44 8.69
CA VAL A 218 -15.32 12.90 9.45
C VAL A 218 -14.75 11.68 8.72
N PRO A 219 -13.43 11.62 8.46
CA PRO A 219 -12.81 10.44 7.89
C PRO A 219 -12.66 9.33 8.95
N ASN A 220 -12.86 8.10 8.52
CA ASN A 220 -12.85 6.92 9.38
C ASN A 220 -12.18 5.76 8.65
N ALA A 221 -11.43 4.92 9.37
CA ALA A 221 -10.85 3.70 8.83
C ALA A 221 -11.57 2.45 9.36
N GLY A 222 -11.54 1.39 8.56
CA GLY A 222 -12.11 0.10 8.86
C GLY A 222 -11.59 -0.98 7.91
N ILE A 223 -12.35 -2.05 7.76
CA ILE A 223 -12.07 -3.14 6.82
C ILE A 223 -13.30 -3.52 6.04
N MET A 224 -13.10 -3.96 4.80
CA MET A 224 -14.07 -4.75 4.06
C MET A 224 -13.55 -6.17 3.87
N TYR A 225 -14.44 -7.15 3.80
CA TYR A 225 -14.07 -8.55 3.67
C TYR A 225 -15.00 -9.33 2.75
N SER A 226 -14.49 -10.45 2.21
CA SER A 226 -15.23 -11.42 1.43
C SER A 226 -14.96 -12.84 1.95
N LYS A 227 -16.01 -13.62 2.19
CA LYS A 227 -15.94 -15.04 2.57
C LYS A 227 -16.16 -16.00 1.41
N ASP A 228 -16.50 -15.48 0.24
CA ASP A 228 -16.87 -16.23 -0.95
C ASP A 228 -15.93 -15.96 -2.14
N ARG A 229 -14.64 -15.67 -1.82
CA ARG A 229 -13.56 -15.43 -2.78
C ARG A 229 -13.84 -14.26 -3.72
N GLY A 230 -14.25 -13.13 -3.14
CA GLY A 230 -14.42 -11.88 -3.85
C GLY A 230 -15.73 -11.75 -4.63
N LYS A 231 -16.69 -12.67 -4.49
CA LYS A 231 -18.01 -12.56 -5.13
C LYS A 231 -18.88 -11.52 -4.46
N THR A 232 -18.87 -11.50 -3.11
CA THR A 232 -19.56 -10.49 -2.31
C THR A 232 -18.63 -9.89 -1.26
N TRP A 233 -18.83 -8.60 -0.99
CA TRP A 233 -18.04 -7.84 -0.03
C TRP A 233 -18.92 -7.22 1.05
N HIS A 234 -18.40 -7.19 2.27
CA HIS A 234 -19.10 -6.71 3.45
C HIS A 234 -18.21 -5.74 4.23
N LEU A 235 -18.84 -4.74 4.83
CA LEU A 235 -18.24 -3.79 5.74
C LEU A 235 -19.14 -3.67 6.97
N HIS A 236 -18.54 -3.58 8.16
CA HIS A 236 -19.28 -3.36 9.40
C HIS A 236 -19.03 -1.98 9.99
N ASN A 237 -18.36 -1.90 11.12
CA ASN A 237 -18.14 -0.65 11.83
C ASN A 237 -16.75 -0.07 11.58
N LEU A 238 -16.63 1.24 11.72
CA LEU A 238 -15.32 1.90 11.77
C LEU A 238 -14.48 1.43 12.95
N ALA A 239 -13.16 1.41 12.78
CA ALA A 239 -12.23 1.09 13.86
C ALA A 239 -11.94 2.30 14.75
N ARG A 240 -11.76 3.46 14.13
CA ARG A 240 -11.48 4.73 14.82
C ARG A 240 -11.84 5.92 13.93
N THR A 241 -12.39 6.96 14.55
CA THR A 241 -12.69 8.22 13.86
C THR A 241 -11.45 9.06 13.65
N ASN A 242 -11.51 9.96 12.67
CA ASN A 242 -10.44 10.88 12.30
C ASN A 242 -9.13 10.14 11.96
N THR A 243 -9.30 9.00 11.27
CA THR A 243 -8.25 8.17 10.70
C THR A 243 -8.52 7.93 9.22
N THR A 244 -7.48 7.62 8.46
CA THR A 244 -7.58 7.44 7.02
C THR A 244 -6.88 6.14 6.60
N GLU A 245 -5.91 6.20 5.72
CA GLU A 245 -5.20 5.06 5.16
C GLU A 245 -4.71 4.10 6.24
N ALA A 246 -5.06 2.84 6.09
CA ALA A 246 -4.76 1.82 7.07
C ALA A 246 -4.17 0.57 6.41
N GLN A 247 -3.52 -0.25 7.24
CA GLN A 247 -3.03 -1.57 6.84
C GLN A 247 -3.55 -2.62 7.82
N VAL A 248 -3.88 -3.80 7.30
CA VAL A 248 -4.44 -4.90 8.07
C VAL A 248 -3.49 -6.10 8.09
N ALA A 249 -3.41 -6.76 9.24
CA ALA A 249 -2.68 -8.03 9.38
C ALA A 249 -3.49 -8.99 10.28
N GLU A 250 -3.49 -10.29 9.97
CA GLU A 250 -4.00 -11.32 10.87
C GLU A 250 -2.89 -11.67 11.87
N VAL A 251 -2.99 -11.13 13.09
CA VAL A 251 -1.94 -11.27 14.11
C VAL A 251 -2.01 -12.57 14.87
N GLU A 252 -3.22 -13.11 15.04
CA GLU A 252 -3.54 -14.45 15.52
C GLU A 252 -4.69 -15.02 14.69
N PRO A 253 -4.90 -16.36 14.65
CA PRO A 253 -5.99 -16.94 13.88
C PRO A 253 -7.34 -16.28 14.19
N GLY A 254 -7.95 -15.62 13.21
CA GLY A 254 -9.22 -14.90 13.33
C GLY A 254 -9.13 -13.53 14.00
N ILE A 255 -7.96 -13.07 14.43
CA ILE A 255 -7.76 -11.75 15.03
C ILE A 255 -7.02 -10.83 14.04
N LEU A 256 -7.69 -9.78 13.63
CA LEU A 256 -7.12 -8.75 12.73
C LEU A 256 -6.65 -7.54 13.54
N MET A 257 -5.47 -7.06 13.20
CA MET A 257 -4.95 -5.75 13.63
C MET A 257 -5.05 -4.77 12.48
N LEU A 258 -5.61 -3.60 12.74
CA LEU A 258 -5.66 -2.47 11.81
C LEU A 258 -4.76 -1.35 12.34
N ASN A 259 -3.74 -1.02 11.56
CA ASN A 259 -2.81 0.08 11.84
C ASN A 259 -3.17 1.26 10.95
N MET A 260 -3.58 2.37 11.54
CA MET A 260 -4.25 3.48 10.88
C MET A 260 -3.40 4.76 10.88
N ARG A 261 -3.38 5.48 9.76
CA ARG A 261 -2.94 6.86 9.68
C ARG A 261 -3.89 7.72 10.49
N ASP A 262 -3.38 8.34 11.55
CA ASP A 262 -4.19 9.17 12.44
C ASP A 262 -4.00 10.66 12.10
N ASN A 263 -5.07 11.32 11.69
CA ASN A 263 -5.03 12.74 11.31
C ASN A 263 -4.68 13.68 12.48
N ARG A 264 -4.68 13.17 13.71
CA ARG A 264 -4.19 13.92 14.89
C ARG A 264 -2.66 14.01 14.91
N GLY A 265 -1.96 13.20 14.10
CA GLY A 265 -0.50 13.20 13.97
C GLY A 265 0.24 12.64 15.18
N GLY A 266 1.54 12.58 15.05
CA GLY A 266 2.49 12.19 16.08
C GLY A 266 2.69 10.68 16.22
N SER A 267 1.63 9.87 16.16
CA SER A 267 1.73 8.42 16.29
C SER A 267 0.57 7.69 15.62
N ARG A 268 0.82 6.47 15.15
CA ARG A 268 -0.18 5.58 14.54
C ARG A 268 -1.26 5.19 15.54
N ALA A 269 -2.51 5.11 15.06
CA ALA A 269 -3.58 4.49 15.80
C ALA A 269 -3.65 3.00 15.45
N VAL A 270 -3.90 2.15 16.44
CA VAL A 270 -3.94 0.69 16.26
C VAL A 270 -5.14 0.11 17.00
N ALA A 271 -5.92 -0.71 16.31
CA ALA A 271 -7.05 -1.42 16.90
C ALA A 271 -7.09 -2.88 16.41
N THR A 272 -7.74 -3.75 17.18
CA THR A 272 -7.94 -5.16 16.83
C THR A 272 -9.41 -5.51 16.77
N THR A 273 -9.75 -6.50 15.95
CA THR A 273 -11.08 -7.09 15.86
C THR A 273 -11.00 -8.61 15.74
N LYS A 274 -11.95 -9.32 16.34
CA LYS A 274 -12.10 -10.79 16.24
C LYS A 274 -13.41 -11.22 15.55
N ASP A 275 -14.14 -10.27 15.04
CA ASP A 275 -15.47 -10.46 14.45
C ASP A 275 -15.65 -9.70 13.12
N LEU A 276 -14.52 -9.54 12.37
CA LEU A 276 -14.47 -8.89 11.07
C LEU A 276 -14.98 -7.44 11.10
N GLY A 277 -14.65 -6.70 12.15
CA GLY A 277 -14.96 -5.28 12.27
C GLY A 277 -16.33 -4.93 12.83
N LYS A 278 -17.08 -5.92 13.39
CA LYS A 278 -18.32 -5.62 14.14
C LYS A 278 -18.00 -4.89 15.42
N THR A 279 -16.95 -5.33 16.13
CA THR A 279 -16.41 -4.66 17.30
C THR A 279 -14.90 -4.45 17.20
N TRP A 280 -14.42 -3.38 17.80
CA TRP A 280 -13.01 -3.02 17.80
C TRP A 280 -12.52 -2.75 19.22
N THR A 281 -11.30 -3.17 19.50
CA THR A 281 -10.59 -2.90 20.74
C THR A 281 -9.31 -2.13 20.43
N GLU A 282 -9.09 -1.01 21.12
CA GLU A 282 -7.84 -0.26 20.95
C GLU A 282 -6.65 -1.10 21.45
N HIS A 283 -5.61 -1.22 20.62
CA HIS A 283 -4.41 -1.97 20.97
C HIS A 283 -3.54 -1.16 21.94
N PRO A 284 -2.85 -1.78 22.93
CA PRO A 284 -2.03 -1.05 23.90
C PRO A 284 -0.94 -0.15 23.31
N SER A 285 -0.42 -0.49 22.13
CA SER A 285 0.57 0.33 21.40
C SER A 285 -0.02 1.53 20.66
N SER A 286 -1.35 1.62 20.60
CA SER A 286 -2.04 2.70 19.87
C SER A 286 -1.62 4.07 20.40
N ARG A 287 -1.31 4.98 19.48
CA ARG A 287 -0.94 6.36 19.76
C ARG A 287 0.37 6.55 20.57
N SER A 288 1.20 5.48 20.67
CA SER A 288 2.43 5.55 21.49
C SER A 288 3.65 4.90 20.84
N ALA A 289 3.53 3.71 20.26
CA ALA A 289 4.69 2.89 19.87
C ALA A 289 5.29 3.22 18.50
N LEU A 290 4.50 3.76 17.57
CA LEU A 290 4.91 4.04 16.19
C LEU A 290 4.69 5.51 15.86
N GLN A 291 5.78 6.29 15.82
CA GLN A 291 5.69 7.68 15.39
C GLN A 291 5.32 7.79 13.91
N GLU A 292 4.60 8.86 13.56
CA GLU A 292 4.22 9.16 12.18
C GLU A 292 4.07 10.66 11.92
N SER A 293 4.17 11.00 10.63
CA SER A 293 3.99 12.37 10.12
C SER A 293 2.68 12.54 9.34
N VAL A 294 1.63 11.80 9.70
CA VAL A 294 0.36 11.72 8.95
C VAL A 294 0.60 11.26 7.51
N CYS A 295 1.11 10.03 7.38
CA CYS A 295 1.43 9.39 6.12
C CYS A 295 0.96 7.94 6.10
N MET A 296 0.76 7.38 4.89
CA MET A 296 0.51 5.95 4.70
C MET A 296 1.71 5.14 5.24
N ALA A 297 1.45 3.93 5.64
CA ALA A 297 2.43 2.97 6.13
C ALA A 297 2.13 1.57 5.60
N SER A 298 3.00 0.60 5.87
CA SER A 298 2.74 -0.81 5.59
C SER A 298 2.89 -1.65 6.84
N LEU A 299 2.04 -2.66 7.00
CA LEU A 299 2.10 -3.64 8.08
C LEU A 299 1.89 -5.05 7.50
N ILE A 300 2.79 -5.97 7.82
CA ILE A 300 2.60 -7.40 7.50
C ILE A 300 2.90 -8.27 8.72
N LYS A 301 2.18 -9.40 8.83
CA LYS A 301 2.48 -10.49 9.76
C LYS A 301 3.30 -11.55 9.03
N VAL A 302 4.35 -12.04 9.65
CA VAL A 302 5.17 -13.16 9.17
C VAL A 302 5.20 -14.22 10.25
N ASN A 303 4.59 -15.38 9.99
CA ASN A 303 4.53 -16.46 10.97
C ASN A 303 5.90 -17.13 11.13
N ALA A 304 6.16 -17.68 12.31
CA ALA A 304 7.40 -18.37 12.66
C ALA A 304 7.80 -19.46 11.66
N LYS A 305 6.84 -20.24 11.17
CA LYS A 305 7.05 -21.29 10.16
C LYS A 305 7.41 -20.81 8.77
N ASP A 306 7.11 -19.55 8.47
CA ASP A 306 7.21 -18.92 7.14
C ASP A 306 8.45 -18.03 7.01
N ASN A 307 9.30 -17.98 8.03
CA ASN A 307 10.55 -17.20 8.01
C ASN A 307 11.71 -17.92 8.69
N ILE A 308 12.93 -17.51 8.34
CA ILE A 308 14.18 -18.13 8.80
C ILE A 308 14.45 -17.93 10.30
N THR A 309 13.89 -16.89 10.92
CA THR A 309 14.14 -16.58 12.34
C THR A 309 13.41 -17.56 13.28
N GLY A 310 12.42 -18.28 12.79
CA GLY A 310 11.57 -19.15 13.60
C GLY A 310 10.73 -18.43 14.65
N LYS A 311 10.57 -17.12 14.54
CA LYS A 311 9.77 -16.26 15.43
C LYS A 311 8.61 -15.64 14.68
N ASP A 312 7.52 -15.41 15.35
CA ASP A 312 6.42 -14.60 14.83
C ASP A 312 6.83 -13.13 14.79
N LEU A 313 6.67 -12.49 13.62
CA LEU A 313 7.08 -11.12 13.39
C LEU A 313 5.90 -10.28 12.91
N LEU A 314 5.83 -9.04 13.37
CA LEU A 314 5.17 -7.97 12.64
C LEU A 314 6.26 -7.09 12.02
N LEU A 315 6.16 -6.83 10.72
CA LEU A 315 7.03 -5.89 10.01
C LEU A 315 6.21 -4.66 9.64
N PHE A 316 6.80 -3.50 9.85
CA PHE A 316 6.15 -2.21 9.61
C PHE A 316 7.11 -1.28 8.87
N SER A 317 6.61 -0.49 7.91
CA SER A 317 7.40 0.55 7.25
C SER A 317 6.64 1.85 7.13
N ASN A 318 7.33 2.96 7.38
CA ASN A 318 6.81 4.32 7.24
C ASN A 318 7.93 5.36 7.23
N PRO A 319 7.63 6.64 6.93
CA PRO A 319 8.50 7.75 7.32
C PRO A 319 8.64 7.78 8.84
N ASN A 320 9.82 7.45 9.36
CA ASN A 320 10.10 7.39 10.81
C ASN A 320 10.38 8.78 11.38
N THR A 321 9.42 9.66 11.26
CA THR A 321 9.48 11.07 11.67
C THR A 321 8.09 11.56 12.06
N THR A 322 8.02 12.66 12.79
CA THR A 322 6.76 13.35 13.10
C THR A 322 6.49 14.54 12.17
N LYS A 323 7.46 14.90 11.30
CA LYS A 323 7.34 16.02 10.35
C LYS A 323 8.01 15.67 9.03
N GLY A 324 7.34 16.02 7.92
CA GLY A 324 7.81 15.68 6.59
C GLY A 324 7.61 14.21 6.25
N ARG A 325 8.16 13.77 5.12
CA ARG A 325 8.07 12.38 4.65
C ARG A 325 9.45 11.86 4.28
N ASN A 326 10.29 11.75 5.28
CA ASN A 326 11.68 11.33 5.22
C ASN A 326 11.95 10.18 6.21
N HIS A 327 13.16 9.65 6.23
CA HIS A 327 13.56 8.53 7.10
C HIS A 327 12.71 7.28 6.90
N ILE A 328 12.53 6.85 5.64
CA ILE A 328 11.84 5.60 5.35
C ILE A 328 12.55 4.46 6.05
N THR A 329 11.85 3.80 6.97
CA THR A 329 12.41 2.81 7.88
C THR A 329 11.54 1.56 7.91
N ILE A 330 12.16 0.37 7.86
CA ILE A 330 11.50 -0.89 8.20
C ILE A 330 11.77 -1.18 9.67
N LYS A 331 10.74 -1.62 10.38
CA LYS A 331 10.78 -1.97 11.80
C LYS A 331 10.22 -3.37 12.02
N ALA A 332 10.73 -4.10 12.99
CA ALA A 332 10.17 -5.38 13.40
C ALA A 332 9.76 -5.37 14.86
N SER A 333 8.64 -6.04 15.14
CA SER A 333 8.15 -6.35 16.47
C SER A 333 8.06 -7.87 16.64
N LEU A 334 8.50 -8.37 17.80
CA LEU A 334 8.48 -9.78 18.17
C LEU A 334 7.44 -10.06 19.28
N ASP A 335 6.69 -9.06 19.71
CA ASP A 335 5.76 -9.09 20.84
C ASP A 335 4.32 -8.70 20.44
N GLY A 336 3.95 -8.98 19.19
CA GLY A 336 2.60 -8.70 18.70
C GLY A 336 2.33 -7.21 18.45
N GLY A 337 3.38 -6.40 18.25
CA GLY A 337 3.24 -4.96 17.95
C GLY A 337 3.19 -4.09 19.20
N LEU A 338 3.49 -4.63 20.38
CA LEU A 338 3.57 -3.84 21.62
C LEU A 338 4.77 -2.91 21.60
N THR A 339 5.93 -3.43 21.18
CA THR A 339 7.16 -2.65 21.05
C THR A 339 7.82 -2.82 19.66
N TRP A 340 8.60 -1.81 19.29
CA TRP A 340 9.34 -1.71 18.03
C TRP A 340 10.77 -1.22 18.32
N PRO A 341 11.62 -2.09 18.86
CA PRO A 341 12.96 -1.73 19.35
C PRO A 341 13.84 -1.14 18.25
N THR A 342 14.70 -0.19 18.60
CA THR A 342 15.59 0.48 17.63
C THR A 342 16.58 -0.49 16.98
N GLU A 343 17.02 -1.51 17.72
CA GLU A 343 17.88 -2.58 17.23
C GLU A 343 17.22 -3.46 16.16
N HIS A 344 15.88 -3.42 16.05
CA HIS A 344 15.11 -4.10 15.02
C HIS A 344 14.58 -3.12 13.96
N GLN A 345 15.38 -2.10 13.63
CA GLN A 345 15.01 -1.11 12.63
C GLN A 345 16.13 -0.92 11.60
N VAL A 346 15.74 -0.79 10.34
CA VAL A 346 16.64 -0.51 9.22
C VAL A 346 16.16 0.75 8.51
N LEU A 347 16.99 1.80 8.54
CA LEU A 347 16.77 3.02 7.78
C LEU A 347 17.17 2.80 6.33
N LEU A 348 16.26 3.06 5.40
CA LEU A 348 16.45 2.85 3.96
C LEU A 348 16.74 4.14 3.20
N ASP A 349 16.05 5.22 3.54
CA ASP A 349 16.15 6.51 2.84
C ASP A 349 15.93 7.66 3.82
N GLU A 350 16.96 8.48 4.03
CA GLU A 350 16.88 9.63 4.95
C GLU A 350 16.25 10.88 4.31
N ALA A 351 16.22 10.96 2.99
CA ALA A 351 15.82 12.18 2.30
C ALA A 351 14.29 12.28 2.16
N GLU A 352 13.83 13.49 1.86
CA GLU A 352 12.42 13.78 1.64
C GLU A 352 11.92 13.11 0.36
N GLY A 353 10.75 12.49 0.43
CA GLY A 353 10.02 11.88 -0.69
C GLY A 353 8.52 12.03 -0.50
N TRP A 354 7.72 11.20 -1.16
CA TRP A 354 6.28 11.15 -0.91
C TRP A 354 5.90 10.21 0.23
N GLY A 355 6.77 9.25 0.58
CA GLY A 355 6.77 8.52 1.83
C GLY A 355 5.87 7.28 1.90
N TYR A 356 5.13 6.94 0.86
CA TYR A 356 4.30 5.73 0.83
C TYR A 356 5.17 4.49 0.61
N SER A 357 4.80 3.38 1.25
CA SER A 357 5.54 2.12 1.14
C SER A 357 4.62 0.91 1.30
N CYS A 358 5.02 -0.22 0.71
CA CYS A 358 4.33 -1.49 0.88
C CYS A 358 5.34 -2.63 1.00
N LEU A 359 5.14 -3.51 1.99
CA LEU A 359 5.98 -4.67 2.30
C LEU A 359 5.36 -5.97 1.78
N SER A 360 6.22 -6.90 1.34
CA SER A 360 5.84 -8.28 1.09
C SER A 360 7.05 -9.20 1.32
N MET A 361 6.87 -10.38 1.92
CA MET A 361 7.94 -11.37 1.94
C MET A 361 8.23 -11.84 0.51
N ILE A 362 9.49 -11.87 0.13
CA ILE A 362 9.95 -12.44 -1.15
C ILE A 362 10.12 -13.93 -1.02
N ASP A 363 10.74 -14.33 0.09
CA ASP A 363 10.98 -15.71 0.51
C ASP A 363 11.12 -15.74 2.05
N LYS A 364 11.52 -16.89 2.61
CA LYS A 364 11.66 -17.05 4.07
C LYS A 364 12.75 -16.18 4.71
N GLU A 365 13.67 -15.64 3.92
CA GLU A 365 14.84 -14.90 4.40
C GLU A 365 14.74 -13.40 4.13
N THR A 366 13.89 -13.00 3.18
CA THR A 366 13.97 -11.68 2.58
C THR A 366 12.60 -11.00 2.52
N VAL A 367 12.50 -9.80 3.04
CA VAL A 367 11.35 -8.90 2.85
C VAL A 367 11.64 -7.93 1.71
N GLY A 368 10.68 -7.76 0.81
CA GLY A 368 10.66 -6.72 -0.21
C GLY A 368 9.92 -5.49 0.29
N ILE A 369 10.42 -4.32 -0.06
CA ILE A 369 9.71 -3.05 0.09
C ILE A 369 9.61 -2.35 -1.27
N PHE A 370 8.40 -1.93 -1.60
CA PHE A 370 8.11 -1.11 -2.77
C PHE A 370 7.64 0.24 -2.27
N TYR A 371 8.33 1.34 -2.62
CA TYR A 371 8.12 2.61 -1.95
C TYR A 371 8.46 3.83 -2.80
N GLU A 372 7.94 4.97 -2.38
CA GLU A 372 8.24 6.29 -2.93
C GLU A 372 9.54 6.81 -2.31
N SER A 373 10.66 6.59 -3.00
CA SER A 373 11.98 7.01 -2.50
C SER A 373 12.26 8.48 -2.83
N SER A 374 13.34 8.99 -2.26
CA SER A 374 13.87 10.32 -2.59
C SER A 374 14.51 10.41 -3.99
N VAL A 375 14.67 9.28 -4.70
CA VAL A 375 15.42 9.21 -5.97
C VAL A 375 14.54 8.79 -7.13
N ALA A 376 13.60 7.87 -6.92
CA ALA A 376 12.69 7.39 -7.95
C ALA A 376 11.27 7.27 -7.38
N HIS A 377 10.26 7.44 -8.23
CA HIS A 377 8.86 7.42 -7.81
C HIS A 377 8.46 6.06 -7.21
N MET A 378 8.85 4.97 -7.89
CA MET A 378 8.66 3.59 -7.41
C MET A 378 10.01 2.91 -7.32
N THR A 379 10.45 2.67 -6.09
CA THR A 379 11.70 1.98 -5.79
C THR A 379 11.43 0.65 -5.11
N PHE A 380 12.15 -0.38 -5.51
CA PHE A 380 12.12 -1.69 -4.85
C PHE A 380 13.43 -1.96 -4.14
N GLN A 381 13.37 -2.50 -2.93
CA GLN A 381 14.52 -3.04 -2.22
C GLN A 381 14.21 -4.41 -1.62
N ALA A 382 15.21 -5.26 -1.54
CA ALA A 382 15.18 -6.56 -0.88
C ALA A 382 16.07 -6.53 0.36
N ILE A 383 15.49 -6.74 1.54
CA ILE A 383 16.16 -6.63 2.84
C ILE A 383 16.17 -8.00 3.50
N LYS A 384 17.34 -8.49 3.93
CA LYS A 384 17.44 -9.75 4.66
C LYS A 384 16.87 -9.59 6.07
N LEU A 385 16.07 -10.56 6.53
CA LEU A 385 15.52 -10.56 7.87
C LEU A 385 16.61 -10.57 8.96
N GLN A 386 17.76 -11.19 8.68
CA GLN A 386 18.91 -11.18 9.60
C GLN A 386 19.51 -9.77 9.83
N ASP A 387 19.33 -8.86 8.86
CA ASP A 387 19.79 -7.46 8.99
C ASP A 387 18.82 -6.63 9.82
N LEU A 388 17.57 -7.07 9.93
CA LEU A 388 16.51 -6.43 10.70
C LEU A 388 16.39 -7.03 12.11
N ILE A 389 16.66 -8.33 12.25
CA ILE A 389 16.53 -9.07 13.51
C ILE A 389 17.90 -9.66 13.86
N HIS A 390 18.65 -8.92 14.67
CA HIS A 390 19.88 -9.44 15.25
C HIS A 390 19.55 -10.54 16.26
N GLN A 391 20.23 -11.68 16.15
CA GLN A 391 20.09 -12.82 17.07
C GLN A 391 20.83 -12.53 18.39
#